data_319127c69c1d222279fb5b5a50de3c5a
#
_entry.id   319127c69c1d222279fb5b5a50de3c5a
#
_cell.length_a   1.000
_cell.length_b   1.000
_cell.length_c   1.000
_cell.angle_alpha   90.00
_cell.angle_beta   90.00
_cell.angle_gamma   90.00
#
_symmetry.space_group_name_H-M   'P 1'
#
loop_
_entity.id
_entity.type
_entity.pdbx_description
1 polymer ?
#
loop_
_entity_poly.entity_id
_entity_poly.type
_entity_poly.pdbx_seq_one_letter_code
_entity_poly.pdbx_strand_id
1 'polypeptide(L)'
;IPDSLGLASPEEFSNLIQMIFNRVPNIEQAVISVHCHDDLGRAVDNSISALNSGARQIECSVNGLGARKGNAELQRVVSEVLSQGIYQIDIDTSLLSKASELVSKITGINKEKVISQ
;
A
#
# COMPACT_ATOMS: atom_id res chain seq x y z
N ILE A 1 -6.95 0.92 -8.76
CA ILE A 1 -7.01 2.40 -8.72
C ILE A 1 -5.66 2.92 -8.27
N PRO A 2 -4.95 3.65 -9.11
CA PRO A 2 -3.62 4.15 -8.76
C PRO A 2 -3.65 5.56 -8.17
N ASP A 3 -2.64 5.88 -7.38
CA ASP A 3 -2.19 7.24 -7.12
C ASP A 3 -0.81 7.37 -7.78
N SER A 4 -0.82 7.60 -9.08
CA SER A 4 0.36 7.41 -9.96
C SER A 4 1.52 8.33 -9.64
N LEU A 5 1.27 9.53 -9.13
CA LEU A 5 2.31 10.51 -8.78
C LEU A 5 2.53 10.60 -7.27
N GLY A 6 1.76 9.87 -6.48
CA GLY A 6 1.89 9.88 -5.03
C GLY A 6 1.53 11.22 -4.38
N LEU A 7 0.66 12.01 -5.02
CA LEU A 7 0.35 13.37 -4.58
C LEU A 7 -0.88 13.48 -3.69
N ALA A 8 -1.76 12.47 -3.69
CA ALA A 8 -2.98 12.51 -2.91
C ALA A 8 -2.69 12.45 -1.40
N SER A 9 -3.48 13.18 -0.62
CA SER A 9 -3.51 12.94 0.82
C SER A 9 -4.35 11.70 1.14
N PRO A 10 -4.19 11.08 2.34
CA PRO A 10 -5.05 9.97 2.74
C PRO A 10 -6.53 10.32 2.69
N GLU A 11 -6.90 11.54 3.08
CA GLU A 11 -8.28 12.00 3.03
C GLU A 11 -8.80 12.09 1.60
N GLU A 12 -8.03 12.68 0.69
CA GLU A 12 -8.40 12.78 -0.72
C GLU A 12 -8.57 11.40 -1.35
N PHE A 13 -7.66 10.48 -1.05
CA PHE A 13 -7.71 9.13 -1.60
C PHE A 13 -8.90 8.35 -1.03
N SER A 14 -9.15 8.48 0.28
CA SER A 14 -10.32 7.91 0.94
C SER A 14 -11.62 8.40 0.29
N ASN A 15 -11.72 9.70 0.04
CA ASN A 15 -12.90 10.30 -0.59
C ASN A 15 -13.12 9.75 -2.01
N LEU A 16 -12.05 9.54 -2.77
CA LEU A 16 -12.14 8.92 -4.10
C LEU A 16 -12.72 7.51 -4.01
N ILE A 17 -12.21 6.69 -3.11
CA ILE A 17 -12.68 5.32 -2.94
C ILE A 17 -14.15 5.31 -2.51
N GLN A 18 -14.52 6.14 -1.55
CA GLN A 18 -15.89 6.26 -1.09
C GLN A 18 -16.84 6.69 -2.21
N MET A 19 -16.39 7.63 -3.05
CA MET A 19 -17.17 8.08 -4.20
C MET A 19 -17.44 6.92 -5.17
N ILE A 20 -16.46 6.08 -5.42
CA ILE A 20 -16.61 4.91 -6.30
C ILE A 20 -17.66 3.96 -5.72
N PHE A 21 -17.58 3.64 -4.43
CA PHE A 21 -18.55 2.77 -3.78
C PHE A 21 -19.96 3.37 -3.77
N ASN A 22 -20.08 4.68 -3.70
CA ASN A 22 -21.39 5.35 -3.67
C ASN A 22 -22.02 5.48 -5.05
N ARG A 23 -21.22 5.60 -6.11
CA ARG A 23 -21.71 5.97 -7.44
C ARG A 23 -21.74 4.83 -8.45
N VAL A 24 -20.98 3.78 -8.24
CA VAL A 24 -20.93 2.66 -9.19
C VAL A 24 -21.92 1.60 -8.76
N PRO A 25 -22.98 1.32 -9.56
CA PRO A 25 -23.91 0.24 -9.26
C PRO A 25 -23.19 -1.12 -9.27
N ASN A 26 -23.56 -2.00 -8.38
CA ASN A 26 -23.01 -3.36 -8.28
C ASN A 26 -21.50 -3.40 -7.99
N ILE A 27 -20.95 -2.33 -7.37
CA ILE A 27 -19.52 -2.28 -7.05
C ILE A 27 -19.10 -3.42 -6.13
N GLU A 28 -20.03 -3.96 -5.34
CA GLU A 28 -19.78 -5.09 -4.45
C GLU A 28 -19.43 -6.38 -5.20
N GLN A 29 -19.67 -6.44 -6.50
CA GLN A 29 -19.27 -7.57 -7.33
C GLN A 29 -17.80 -7.48 -7.77
N ALA A 30 -17.13 -6.38 -7.50
CA ALA A 30 -15.73 -6.17 -7.83
C ALA A 30 -14.88 -6.06 -6.57
N VAL A 31 -13.64 -6.50 -6.67
CA VAL A 31 -12.63 -6.21 -5.65
C VAL A 31 -11.90 -4.94 -6.07
N ILE A 32 -11.98 -3.91 -5.23
CA ILE A 32 -11.24 -2.68 -5.49
C ILE A 32 -9.83 -2.84 -4.94
N SER A 33 -8.85 -2.70 -5.83
CA SER A 33 -7.43 -2.77 -5.53
C SER A 33 -6.81 -1.39 -5.68
N VAL A 34 -5.89 -1.04 -4.80
CA VAL A 34 -5.20 0.25 -4.87
C VAL A 34 -3.70 0.07 -5.04
N HIS A 35 -3.09 1.00 -5.76
CA HIS A 35 -1.66 1.00 -6.08
C HIS A 35 -1.14 2.42 -5.86
N CYS A 36 -0.49 2.64 -4.74
CA CYS A 36 -0.03 3.96 -4.32
C CYS A 36 1.48 4.10 -4.45
N HIS A 37 1.93 5.27 -4.89
CA HIS A 37 3.35 5.62 -4.97
C HIS A 37 3.76 6.49 -3.77
N ASP A 38 5.04 6.43 -3.42
CA ASP A 38 5.58 6.95 -2.16
C ASP A 38 6.33 8.27 -2.32
N ASP A 39 6.04 9.01 -3.38
CA ASP A 39 6.76 10.25 -3.70
C ASP A 39 6.75 11.27 -2.56
N LEU A 40 5.66 11.35 -1.81
CA LEU A 40 5.53 12.20 -0.62
C LEU A 40 5.55 11.41 0.69
N GLY A 41 5.90 10.12 0.65
CA GLY A 41 5.90 9.27 1.83
C GLY A 41 4.52 8.86 2.32
N ARG A 42 3.50 8.88 1.44
CA ARG A 42 2.10 8.65 1.82
C ARG A 42 1.53 7.33 1.30
N ALA A 43 2.33 6.51 0.63
CA ALA A 43 1.80 5.32 -0.04
C ALA A 43 1.13 4.34 0.93
N VAL A 44 1.74 4.07 2.08
CA VAL A 44 1.16 3.19 3.09
C VAL A 44 -0.10 3.81 3.68
N ASP A 45 -0.05 5.06 4.08
CA ASP A 45 -1.21 5.75 4.68
C ASP A 45 -2.38 5.82 3.70
N ASN A 46 -2.12 6.11 2.42
CA ASN A 46 -3.14 6.14 1.38
C ASN A 46 -3.75 4.74 1.18
N SER A 47 -2.92 3.71 1.17
CA SER A 47 -3.38 2.32 1.01
C SER A 47 -4.28 1.90 2.17
N ILE A 48 -3.90 2.21 3.39
CA ILE A 48 -4.71 1.90 4.59
C ILE A 48 -6.01 2.71 4.58
N SER A 49 -5.95 3.99 4.21
CA SER A 49 -7.13 4.83 4.07
C SER A 49 -8.13 4.25 3.07
N ALA A 50 -7.64 3.75 1.94
CA ALA A 50 -8.45 3.08 0.94
C ALA A 50 -9.08 1.79 1.48
N LEU A 51 -8.31 0.99 2.20
CA LEU A 51 -8.80 -0.23 2.84
C LEU A 51 -9.95 0.08 3.78
N ASN A 52 -9.80 1.10 4.61
CA ASN A 52 -10.86 1.52 5.53
C ASN A 52 -12.07 2.12 4.83
N SER A 53 -11.95 2.47 3.56
CA SER A 53 -13.05 3.00 2.74
C SER A 53 -13.70 1.95 1.84
N GLY A 54 -13.26 0.71 1.88
CA GLY A 54 -13.89 -0.39 1.17
C GLY A 54 -12.99 -1.19 0.23
N ALA A 55 -11.79 -0.71 -0.11
CA ALA A 55 -10.84 -1.50 -0.89
C ALA A 55 -10.46 -2.77 -0.14
N ARG A 56 -10.19 -3.85 -0.89
CA ARG A 56 -9.87 -5.16 -0.28
C ARG A 56 -8.59 -5.76 -0.84
N GLN A 57 -7.90 -5.03 -1.70
CA GLN A 57 -6.60 -5.44 -2.22
C GLN A 57 -5.66 -4.24 -2.23
N ILE A 58 -4.43 -4.45 -1.81
CA ILE A 58 -3.38 -3.44 -1.83
C ILE A 58 -2.23 -3.99 -2.64
N GLU A 59 -1.85 -3.28 -3.69
CA GLU A 59 -0.68 -3.59 -4.49
C GLU A 59 0.51 -2.85 -3.87
N CYS A 60 1.50 -3.60 -3.46
CA CYS A 60 2.67 -3.09 -2.76
C CYS A 60 3.90 -3.91 -3.16
N SER A 61 5.05 -3.55 -2.65
CA SER A 61 6.29 -4.25 -2.98
C SER A 61 7.18 -4.42 -1.75
N VAL A 62 8.00 -5.46 -1.79
CA VAL A 62 9.00 -5.67 -0.73
C VAL A 62 9.98 -4.49 -0.74
N ASN A 63 10.25 -3.92 0.43
CA ASN A 63 11.08 -2.73 0.62
C ASN A 63 10.56 -1.49 -0.11
N GLY A 64 9.33 -1.51 -0.63
CA GLY A 64 8.77 -0.39 -1.35
C GLY A 64 9.39 -0.16 -2.73
N LEU A 65 10.00 -1.19 -3.32
CA LEU A 65 10.62 -1.04 -4.64
C LEU A 65 9.60 -0.58 -5.67
N GLY A 66 10.01 0.35 -6.53
CA GLY A 66 9.17 0.87 -7.59
C GLY A 66 9.73 2.15 -8.19
N ALA A 67 9.00 2.69 -9.16
CA ALA A 67 9.39 3.91 -9.85
C ALA A 67 9.57 5.08 -8.87
N ARG A 68 10.53 5.91 -9.14
CA ARG A 68 10.87 7.10 -8.37
C ARG A 68 11.15 6.76 -6.89
N LYS A 69 10.32 7.23 -5.96
CA LYS A 69 10.46 6.95 -4.52
C LYS A 69 9.89 5.59 -4.11
N GLY A 70 9.32 4.85 -5.05
CA GLY A 70 8.84 3.50 -4.83
C GLY A 70 7.35 3.41 -4.60
N ASN A 71 6.94 2.20 -4.22
CA ASN A 71 5.56 1.85 -3.91
C ASN A 71 5.34 1.80 -2.39
N ALA A 72 4.12 1.47 -1.99
CA ALA A 72 3.87 1.12 -0.59
C ALA A 72 4.74 -0.08 -0.20
N GLU A 73 5.37 0.01 0.95
CA GLU A 73 6.23 -1.06 1.46
C GLU A 73 5.40 -2.18 2.07
N LEU A 74 5.56 -3.39 1.56
CA LEU A 74 4.80 -4.56 2.00
C LEU A 74 4.85 -4.75 3.53
N GLN A 75 6.03 -4.68 4.13
CA GLN A 75 6.20 -4.93 5.56
C GLN A 75 5.39 -3.92 6.40
N ARG A 76 5.38 -2.65 5.99
CA ARG A 76 4.63 -1.62 6.68
C ARG A 76 3.13 -1.77 6.45
N VAL A 77 2.71 -2.11 5.25
CA VAL A 77 1.29 -2.38 4.96
C VAL A 77 0.77 -3.49 5.84
N VAL A 78 1.50 -4.62 5.92
CA VAL A 78 1.11 -5.76 6.75
C VAL A 78 1.03 -5.35 8.23
N SER A 79 2.04 -4.64 8.72
CA SER A 79 2.08 -4.18 10.10
C SER A 79 0.87 -3.28 10.44
N GLU A 80 0.56 -2.32 9.57
CA GLU A 80 -0.55 -1.40 9.77
C GLU A 80 -1.91 -2.12 9.72
N VAL A 81 -2.09 -3.05 8.77
CA VAL A 81 -3.33 -3.82 8.67
C VAL A 81 -3.54 -4.65 9.93
N LEU A 82 -2.51 -5.33 10.40
CA LEU A 82 -2.60 -6.16 11.62
C LEU A 82 -2.83 -5.32 12.87
N SER A 83 -2.26 -4.12 12.94
CA SER A 83 -2.42 -3.25 14.11
C SER A 83 -3.86 -2.79 14.30
N GLN A 84 -4.66 -2.74 13.25
CA GLN A 84 -6.07 -2.36 13.36
C GLN A 84 -6.95 -3.46 13.97
N GLY A 85 -6.54 -4.71 13.90
CA GLY A 85 -7.22 -5.83 14.56
C GLY A 85 -8.59 -6.19 13.97
N ILE A 86 -8.97 -5.64 12.84
CA ILE A 86 -10.30 -5.86 12.22
C ILE A 86 -10.23 -6.56 10.86
N TYR A 87 -9.03 -6.70 10.29
CA TYR A 87 -8.84 -7.37 9.00
C TYR A 87 -8.07 -8.66 9.18
N GLN A 88 -8.33 -9.60 8.28
CA GLN A 88 -7.56 -10.84 8.18
C GLN A 88 -6.68 -10.79 6.92
N ILE A 89 -5.43 -11.19 7.07
CA ILE A 89 -4.51 -11.37 5.94
C ILE A 89 -3.85 -12.73 6.08
N ASP A 90 -3.59 -13.36 4.95
CA ASP A 90 -3.02 -14.70 4.90
C ASP A 90 -1.55 -14.64 4.46
N ILE A 91 -0.76 -13.89 5.22
CA ILE A 91 0.67 -13.70 4.96
C ILE A 91 1.45 -14.25 6.15
N ASP A 92 2.46 -15.08 5.86
CA ASP A 92 3.39 -15.54 6.88
C ASP A 92 4.37 -14.42 7.23
N THR A 93 4.06 -13.69 8.31
CA THR A 93 4.83 -12.53 8.74
C THR A 93 6.27 -12.90 9.15
N SER A 94 6.52 -14.17 9.51
CA SER A 94 7.86 -14.62 9.88
C SER A 94 8.84 -14.57 8.71
N LEU A 95 8.35 -14.51 7.48
CA LEU A 95 9.18 -14.48 6.27
C LEU A 95 9.45 -13.07 5.75
N LEU A 96 8.83 -12.04 6.32
CA LEU A 96 8.98 -10.67 5.80
C LEU A 96 10.41 -10.16 5.91
N SER A 97 11.08 -10.40 7.05
CA SER A 97 12.48 -9.99 7.22
C SER A 97 13.40 -10.66 6.22
N LYS A 98 13.21 -11.96 5.98
CA LYS A 98 14.03 -12.71 5.02
C LYS A 98 13.83 -12.21 3.61
N ALA A 99 12.58 -11.91 3.23
CA ALA A 99 12.26 -11.35 1.92
C ALA A 99 12.93 -9.98 1.75
N SER A 100 12.85 -9.13 2.77
CA SER A 100 13.48 -7.81 2.77
C SER A 100 14.99 -7.90 2.62
N GLU A 101 15.64 -8.76 3.37
CA GLU A 101 17.08 -8.99 3.29
C GLU A 101 17.50 -9.46 1.91
N LEU A 102 16.78 -10.42 1.35
CA LEU A 102 17.07 -10.95 0.02
C LEU A 102 16.97 -9.87 -1.06
N VAL A 103 15.90 -9.09 -1.04
CA VAL A 103 15.70 -7.99 -2.00
C VAL A 103 16.79 -6.95 -1.83
N SER A 104 17.14 -6.56 -0.61
CA SER A 104 18.23 -5.61 -0.34
C SER A 104 19.56 -6.11 -0.86
N LYS A 105 19.83 -7.40 -0.68
CA LYS A 105 21.08 -8.04 -1.11
C LYS A 105 21.23 -8.05 -2.63
N ILE A 106 20.13 -8.32 -3.34
CA ILE A 106 20.13 -8.41 -4.80
C ILE A 106 20.16 -7.02 -5.45
N THR A 107 19.37 -6.09 -4.93
CA THR A 107 19.17 -4.77 -5.54
C THR A 107 20.05 -3.68 -4.96
N GLY A 108 20.58 -3.87 -3.77
CA GLY A 108 21.25 -2.82 -3.01
C GLY A 108 20.32 -1.77 -2.46
N ILE A 109 18.99 -1.95 -2.58
CA ILE A 109 17.98 -0.99 -2.17
C ILE A 109 17.19 -1.53 -0.99
N ASN A 110 17.10 -0.74 0.07
CA ASN A 110 16.23 -1.01 1.21
C ASN A 110 15.41 0.24 1.53
N LYS A 111 14.46 0.12 2.45
CA LYS A 111 13.54 1.21 2.76
C LYS A 111 14.25 2.46 3.30
N GLU A 112 15.26 2.28 4.12
CA GLU A 112 16.03 3.40 4.66
C GLU A 112 16.70 4.20 3.54
N LYS A 113 17.34 3.52 2.59
CA LYS A 113 17.96 4.17 1.44
C LYS A 113 16.95 4.89 0.57
N VAL A 114 15.78 4.32 0.38
CA VAL A 114 14.70 4.93 -0.40
C VAL A 114 14.22 6.20 0.29
N ILE A 115 14.02 6.19 1.61
CA ILE A 115 13.57 7.35 2.38
C ILE A 115 14.63 8.45 2.38
N SER A 116 15.90 8.10 2.49
CA SER A 116 16.99 9.07 2.59
C SER A 116 17.31 9.77 1.26
N GLN A 117 16.83 9.24 0.17
CA GLN A 117 16.98 9.85 -1.15
C GLN A 117 15.85 10.84 -1.45
#